data_dde91cfaa6d6d0c3064ef01c3a9fdd0d
#
_entry.id   dde91cfaa6d6d0c3064ef01c3a9fdd0d
#
_cell.length_a   1.000
_cell.length_b   1.000
_cell.length_c   1.000
_cell.angle_alpha   90.00
_cell.angle_beta   90.00
_cell.angle_gamma   90.00
#
_symmetry.space_group_name_H-M   'P 1'
#
loop_
_entity.id
_entity.type
_entity.pdbx_description
1 polymer ?
#
loop_
_entity_poly.entity_id
_entity_poly.type
_entity_poly.pdbx_seq_one_letter_code
_entity_poly.pdbx_strand_id
1 'polypeptide(L)'
;MYVVTRSYSGQGGSALFDALADREDDVKALISSVPGFTSYAAFRNDSGGQTVTVCQDKAGTDESSRRAAEWVKQNISVTIDPPTVTEGSAILHF
;
A
#
# COMPACT_ATOMS: atom_id res chain seq x y z
N MET A 1 14.52 -3.82 -9.36
CA MET A 1 13.51 -3.36 -8.40
C MET A 1 12.19 -3.06 -9.09
N TYR A 2 11.11 -3.46 -8.50
CA TYR A 2 9.77 -3.20 -9.00
C TYR A 2 9.01 -2.34 -8.01
N VAL A 3 8.19 -1.41 -8.49
CA VAL A 3 7.48 -0.43 -7.65
C VAL A 3 5.99 -0.52 -7.96
N VAL A 4 5.18 -0.50 -6.91
CA VAL A 4 3.73 -0.36 -7.05
C VAL A 4 3.25 0.81 -6.18
N THR A 5 2.41 1.67 -6.75
CA THR A 5 1.74 2.73 -6.00
C THR A 5 0.24 2.50 -6.01
N ARG A 6 -0.41 2.84 -4.90
CA ARG A 6 -1.85 2.74 -4.74
C ARG A 6 -2.36 4.08 -4.24
N SER A 7 -3.10 4.78 -5.10
CA SER A 7 -3.68 6.10 -4.80
C SER A 7 -5.13 5.95 -4.40
N TYR A 8 -5.47 6.43 -3.21
CA TYR A 8 -6.83 6.40 -2.68
C TYR A 8 -7.35 7.82 -2.62
N SER A 9 -8.24 8.19 -3.52
CA SER A 9 -8.72 9.57 -3.64
C SER A 9 -10.23 9.72 -3.49
N GLY A 10 -10.93 8.61 -3.26
CA GLY A 10 -12.39 8.64 -3.17
C GLY A 10 -12.89 8.38 -1.76
N GLN A 11 -14.07 7.77 -1.69
CA GLN A 11 -14.74 7.45 -0.44
C GLN A 11 -13.88 6.55 0.44
N GLY A 12 -13.82 6.86 1.72
CA GLY A 12 -13.13 6.03 2.71
C GLY A 12 -11.62 6.24 2.78
N GLY A 13 -11.03 7.05 1.90
CA GLY A 13 -9.58 7.27 1.88
C GLY A 13 -9.05 7.80 3.20
N SER A 14 -9.72 8.79 3.80
CA SER A 14 -9.29 9.34 5.08
C SER A 14 -9.32 8.28 6.19
N ALA A 15 -10.38 7.48 6.25
CA ALA A 15 -10.50 6.41 7.25
C ALA A 15 -9.41 5.35 7.06
N LEU A 16 -9.05 5.04 5.83
CA LEU A 16 -7.98 4.09 5.54
C LEU A 16 -6.64 4.58 6.10
N PHE A 17 -6.29 5.84 5.85
CA PHE A 17 -5.00 6.36 6.31
C PHE A 17 -4.98 6.58 7.82
N ASP A 18 -6.12 6.88 8.46
CA ASP A 18 -6.23 6.86 9.92
C ASP A 18 -5.92 5.46 10.46
N ALA A 19 -6.49 4.42 9.86
CA ALA A 19 -6.26 3.04 10.30
C ALA A 19 -4.81 2.60 10.07
N LEU A 20 -4.19 2.98 8.95
CA LEU A 20 -2.78 2.68 8.70
C LEU A 20 -1.89 3.30 9.77
N ALA A 21 -2.14 4.55 10.13
CA ALA A 21 -1.37 5.24 11.17
C ALA A 21 -1.57 4.60 12.54
N ASP A 22 -2.81 4.24 12.88
CA ASP A 22 -3.12 3.64 14.18
C ASP A 22 -2.56 2.22 14.32
N ARG A 23 -2.37 1.52 13.21
CA ARG A 23 -1.92 0.13 13.18
C ARG A 23 -0.59 -0.05 12.47
N GLU A 24 0.31 0.91 12.66
CA GLU A 24 1.61 0.91 12.00
C GLU A 24 2.36 -0.41 12.18
N ASP A 25 2.40 -0.95 13.40
CA ASP A 25 3.14 -2.20 13.67
C ASP A 25 2.57 -3.40 12.92
N ASP A 26 1.24 -3.50 12.85
CA ASP A 26 0.58 -4.58 12.11
C ASP A 26 0.84 -4.49 10.62
N VAL A 27 0.74 -3.29 10.06
CA VAL A 27 0.99 -3.04 8.64
C VAL A 27 2.45 -3.31 8.31
N LYS A 28 3.37 -2.86 9.16
CA LYS A 28 4.80 -3.11 9.00
C LYS A 28 5.10 -4.60 8.97
N ALA A 29 4.57 -5.37 9.92
CA ALA A 29 4.78 -6.81 9.96
C ALA A 29 4.22 -7.51 8.71
N LEU A 30 3.04 -7.09 8.26
CA LEU A 30 2.38 -7.69 7.11
C LEU A 30 3.14 -7.46 5.81
N ILE A 31 3.50 -6.21 5.54
CA ILE A 31 4.11 -5.84 4.26
C ILE A 31 5.60 -6.18 4.23
N SER A 32 6.33 -5.95 5.32
CA SER A 32 7.77 -6.22 5.34
C SER A 32 8.11 -7.71 5.26
N SER A 33 7.16 -8.60 5.53
CA SER A 33 7.36 -10.04 5.40
C SER A 33 7.12 -10.57 3.99
N VAL A 34 6.74 -9.72 3.05
CA VAL A 34 6.63 -10.11 1.64
C VAL A 34 8.00 -10.49 1.10
N PRO A 35 8.14 -11.66 0.44
CA PRO A 35 9.42 -12.04 -0.15
C PRO A 35 9.93 -10.98 -1.13
N GLY A 36 11.19 -10.58 -0.97
CA GLY A 36 11.81 -9.55 -1.80
C GLY A 36 11.46 -8.11 -1.41
N PHE A 37 10.78 -7.91 -0.30
CA PHE A 37 10.45 -6.57 0.19
C PHE A 37 11.69 -5.71 0.36
N THR A 38 11.62 -4.46 -0.07
CA THR A 38 12.70 -3.48 0.08
C THR A 38 12.26 -2.27 0.90
N SER A 39 11.15 -1.62 0.53
CA SER A 39 10.69 -0.43 1.25
C SER A 39 9.21 -0.19 1.07
N TYR A 40 8.64 0.58 1.99
CA TYR A 40 7.23 0.96 1.98
C TYR A 40 7.08 2.35 2.54
N ALA A 41 6.22 3.14 1.92
CA ALA A 41 5.84 4.44 2.44
C ALA A 41 4.34 4.66 2.21
N ALA A 42 3.71 5.33 3.16
CA ALA A 42 2.32 5.75 3.04
C ALA A 42 2.26 7.22 3.44
N PHE A 43 1.52 8.01 2.67
CA PHE A 43 1.39 9.44 2.99
C PHE A 43 0.01 9.94 2.61
N ARG A 44 -0.42 10.99 3.31
CA ARG A 44 -1.69 11.67 3.01
C ARG A 44 -1.45 12.78 2.01
N ASN A 45 -2.49 13.08 1.22
CA ASN A 45 -2.53 14.27 0.38
C ASN A 45 -3.94 14.86 0.42
N ASP A 46 -4.19 15.93 -0.33
CA ASP A 46 -5.49 16.61 -0.32
C ASP A 46 -6.64 15.73 -0.78
N SER A 47 -6.36 14.72 -1.59
CA SER A 47 -7.39 13.82 -2.14
C SER A 47 -7.62 12.57 -1.29
N GLY A 48 -6.74 12.28 -0.34
CA GLY A 48 -6.78 11.07 0.47
C GLY A 48 -5.38 10.63 0.85
N GLY A 49 -4.73 9.84 0.01
CA GLY A 49 -3.36 9.41 0.25
C GLY A 49 -2.87 8.40 -0.75
N GLN A 50 -1.62 8.00 -0.57
CA GLN A 50 -0.97 7.08 -1.47
C GLN A 50 -0.03 6.17 -0.70
N THR A 51 0.10 4.92 -1.15
CA THR A 51 1.11 3.99 -0.64
C THR A 51 2.08 3.64 -1.76
N VAL A 52 3.33 3.42 -1.38
CA VAL A 52 4.39 3.03 -2.31
C VAL A 52 5.10 1.82 -1.74
N THR A 53 5.13 0.73 -2.49
CA THR A 53 5.84 -0.49 -2.09
C THR A 53 6.91 -0.80 -3.13
N VAL A 54 8.12 -1.09 -2.68
CA VAL A 54 9.22 -1.49 -3.54
C VAL A 54 9.67 -2.89 -3.14
N CYS A 55 9.77 -3.77 -4.13
CA CYS A 55 10.25 -5.14 -3.95
C CYS A 55 11.31 -5.45 -5.01
N GLN A 56 12.02 -6.56 -4.86
CA GLN A 56 13.05 -6.96 -5.82
C GLN A 56 12.45 -7.28 -7.19
N ASP A 57 11.21 -7.80 -7.23
CA ASP A 57 10.54 -8.17 -8.48
C ASP A 57 9.04 -7.96 -8.40
N LYS A 58 8.36 -8.16 -9.56
CA LYS A 58 6.92 -7.99 -9.68
C LYS A 58 6.14 -8.97 -8.81
N ALA A 59 6.63 -10.19 -8.61
CA ALA A 59 5.94 -11.17 -7.76
C ALA A 59 5.80 -10.63 -6.33
N GLY A 60 6.82 -9.93 -5.83
CA GLY A 60 6.76 -9.30 -4.52
C GLY A 60 5.73 -8.18 -4.44
N THR A 61 5.73 -7.27 -5.41
CA THR A 61 4.73 -6.19 -5.40
C THR A 61 3.31 -6.71 -5.60
N ASP A 62 3.12 -7.74 -6.42
CA ASP A 62 1.80 -8.38 -6.57
C ASP A 62 1.32 -8.96 -5.25
N GLU A 63 2.20 -9.64 -4.52
CA GLU A 63 1.86 -10.19 -3.21
C GLU A 63 1.56 -9.07 -2.20
N SER A 64 2.31 -7.96 -2.22
CA SER A 64 2.05 -6.83 -1.36
C SER A 64 0.67 -6.22 -1.62
N SER A 65 0.28 -6.14 -2.88
CA SER A 65 -1.05 -5.63 -3.27
C SER A 65 -2.17 -6.55 -2.79
N ARG A 66 -1.98 -7.86 -2.90
CA ARG A 66 -2.93 -8.85 -2.41
C ARG A 66 -3.11 -8.71 -0.88
N ARG A 67 -2.01 -8.62 -0.14
CA ARG A 67 -2.05 -8.48 1.31
C ARG A 67 -2.68 -7.16 1.73
N ALA A 68 -2.38 -6.08 1.03
CA ALA A 68 -2.95 -4.77 1.33
C ALA A 68 -4.47 -4.78 1.14
N ALA A 69 -4.95 -5.34 0.04
CA ALA A 69 -6.39 -5.42 -0.23
C ALA A 69 -7.11 -6.26 0.82
N GLU A 70 -6.52 -7.38 1.21
CA GLU A 70 -7.10 -8.25 2.23
C GLU A 70 -7.11 -7.59 3.61
N TRP A 71 -6.04 -6.88 3.97
CA TRP A 71 -5.97 -6.15 5.23
C TRP A 71 -7.06 -5.07 5.31
N VAL A 72 -7.26 -4.32 4.24
CA VAL A 72 -8.33 -3.32 4.16
C VAL A 72 -9.69 -3.98 4.37
N LYS A 73 -9.94 -5.08 3.69
CA LYS A 73 -11.20 -5.81 3.79
C LYS A 73 -11.46 -6.29 5.23
N GLN A 74 -10.42 -6.73 5.93
CA GLN A 74 -10.56 -7.29 7.29
C GLN A 74 -10.61 -6.22 8.38
N ASN A 75 -10.00 -5.06 8.17
CA ASN A 75 -9.77 -4.09 9.24
C ASN A 75 -10.53 -2.78 9.05
N ILE A 76 -11.09 -2.51 7.87
CA ILE A 76 -11.82 -1.29 7.59
C ILE A 76 -13.28 -1.62 7.35
N SER A 77 -14.16 -1.06 8.19
CA SER A 77 -15.60 -1.35 8.11
C SER A 77 -16.37 -0.40 7.18
N VAL A 78 -15.80 0.75 6.84
CA VAL A 78 -16.44 1.69 5.92
C VAL A 78 -16.14 1.29 4.47
N THR A 79 -17.01 1.71 3.56
CA THR A 79 -16.78 1.49 2.14
C THR A 79 -15.62 2.33 1.65
N ILE A 80 -14.69 1.70 0.94
CA ILE A 80 -13.52 2.37 0.37
C ILE A 80 -13.55 2.18 -1.13
N ASP A 81 -13.43 3.29 -1.87
CA ASP A 81 -13.30 3.23 -3.33
C ASP A 81 -11.99 2.53 -3.70
N PRO A 82 -11.98 1.69 -4.74
CA PRO A 82 -10.76 1.03 -5.18
C PRO A 82 -9.65 2.03 -5.49
N PRO A 83 -8.39 1.70 -5.15
CA PRO A 83 -7.27 2.59 -5.48
C PRO A 83 -6.97 2.58 -6.96
N THR A 84 -6.36 3.67 -7.43
CA THR A 84 -5.69 3.67 -8.73
C THR A 84 -4.32 3.06 -8.53
N VAL A 85 -4.04 1.96 -9.21
CA VAL A 85 -2.78 1.23 -9.08
C VAL A 85 -1.89 1.55 -10.27
N THR A 86 -0.65 1.95 -9.99
CA THR A 86 0.38 2.16 -11.01
C THR A 86 1.59 1.34 -10.61
N GLU A 87 2.20 0.64 -11.57
CA GLU A 87 3.35 -0.20 -11.28
C GLU A 87 4.33 -0.21 -12.44
N GLY A 88 5.58 -0.52 -12.13
CA GLY A 88 6.63 -0.63 -13.13
C GLY A 88 8.00 -0.93 -12.53
N SER A 89 8.97 -1.20 -13.41
CA SER A 89 10.36 -1.36 -12.99
C SER A 89 10.96 -0.02 -12.63
N ALA A 90 11.69 0.01 -11.50
CA ALA A 90 12.41 1.22 -11.11
C ALA A 90 13.57 1.44 -12.07
N ILE A 91 13.73 2.68 -12.54
CA ILE A 91 14.89 3.10 -13.31
C ILE A 91 15.93 3.77 -12.42
N LEU A 92 15.49 4.28 -11.27
CA LEU A 92 16.35 4.85 -10.23
C LEU A 92 15.78 4.43 -8.87
N HIS A 93 16.64 3.95 -8.01
CA HIS A 93 16.26 3.57 -6.65
C HIS A 93 17.49 3.68 -5.75
N PHE A 94 17.44 4.62 -4.82
CA PHE A 94 18.54 4.87 -3.90
C PHE A 94 18.25 4.34 -2.51
#